data_0ae3aa7c61435fae1397d811e025ab02
#
_entry.id   0ae3aa7c61435fae1397d811e025ab02
#
_cell.length_a   1.000
_cell.length_b   1.000
_cell.length_c   1.000
_cell.angle_alpha   90.00
_cell.angle_beta   90.00
_cell.angle_gamma   90.00
#
_symmetry.space_group_name_H-M   'P 1'
#
loop_
_entity.id
_entity.type
_entity.pdbx_description
1 polymer ?
#
loop_
_entity_poly.entity_id
_entity_poly.type
_entity_poly.pdbx_seq_one_letter_code
_entity_poly.pdbx_strand_id
1 'polypeptide(L)'
;MKIPYFFLLYLIFFIQINTQAQGLNSLKPYILIVQPIMLQDDNGENPASMNIPKKLINKAYEKAGISFRFLEPIFFNNTKARDGEINLDKIVEKAKKLNLIKGQNDIVNMFFVNAVDGKKGPLGRAKMNGNLIFISLGENKFESYEKYRNMQAFVIAHEIGHNLSLKHAVDDPNVENDIPNIQGDGEFKDRIDPKYSLNEYQINQILKSPLIHPRVKFLSKKEGEVAILDETFEPYFSNLQIREITAFINEEVPYKNLSKARDFGRKKFQSAVINFNTKEKEIITYAVNEVLKTLINNDISLMYNHPWRFIKVQSWLCGGFAHTRGTYIILSQKYIDRLIKGWNENMDNTLKSNIISKLGGLLVHEQMHSLQRTFKSKFDKLYLDYWNFARGKVKTEKEIKLNQVSNPDAPIPEWLIKNKNNFNEFYWVRTLLNKSPKIPVMGKDFQDKVFIVERFNKNFKVKKDLNKNLISLELSDIEFYKNSFPVDRGLDHPNEISAYMFSELFQALYLNKEFISDKGNENTLSFLNWIDVEMKLN
;
A
#
# COMPACT_ATOMS: atom_id res chain seq x y z
N MET A 1 6.34 48.05 11.09
CA MET A 1 7.61 47.29 11.15
C MET A 1 7.25 45.80 10.99
N LYS A 2 7.32 45.27 9.78
CA LYS A 2 6.99 43.84 9.50
C LYS A 2 8.29 43.05 9.66
N ILE A 3 8.36 42.19 10.68
CA ILE A 3 9.46 41.22 10.86
C ILE A 3 9.24 40.14 9.83
N PRO A 4 10.23 39.82 8.98
CA PRO A 4 10.04 38.80 7.96
C PRO A 4 10.06 37.40 8.58
N TYR A 5 9.05 36.64 8.26
CA TYR A 5 8.86 35.21 8.65
C TYR A 5 10.01 34.26 8.23
N PHE A 6 11.01 34.75 7.57
CA PHE A 6 12.19 33.99 7.08
C PHE A 6 13.18 33.58 8.19
N PHE A 7 13.14 34.21 9.37
CA PHE A 7 14.10 33.90 10.44
C PHE A 7 13.68 32.73 11.36
N LEU A 8 12.41 32.34 11.34
CA LEU A 8 11.93 31.25 12.21
C LEU A 8 12.24 29.84 11.64
N LEU A 9 12.39 29.72 10.34
CA LEU A 9 12.74 28.43 9.68
C LEU A 9 14.21 28.06 9.88
N TYR A 10 15.12 29.03 10.05
CA TYR A 10 16.54 28.78 10.26
C TYR A 10 16.90 28.29 11.67
N LEU A 11 16.08 28.61 12.68
CA LEU A 11 16.38 28.22 14.08
C LEU A 11 15.96 26.80 14.42
N ILE A 12 15.05 26.19 13.66
CA ILE A 12 14.59 24.80 13.87
C ILE A 12 15.63 23.79 13.32
N PHE A 13 16.47 24.19 12.38
CA PHE A 13 17.47 23.33 11.75
C PHE A 13 18.72 23.03 12.61
N PHE A 14 19.00 23.82 13.65
CA PHE A 14 20.24 23.68 14.44
C PHE A 14 20.13 22.84 15.72
N ILE A 15 18.92 22.41 16.14
CA ILE A 15 18.74 21.61 17.38
C ILE A 15 18.75 20.09 17.12
N GLN A 16 18.76 19.63 15.87
CA GLN A 16 18.62 18.19 15.52
C GLN A 16 19.91 17.38 15.37
N ILE A 17 21.09 17.90 15.66
CA ILE A 17 22.36 17.19 15.36
C ILE A 17 22.68 16.06 16.36
N ASN A 18 22.02 15.93 17.50
CA ASN A 18 22.37 14.96 18.54
C ASN A 18 21.42 13.74 18.70
N THR A 19 20.45 13.50 17.80
CA THR A 19 19.53 12.34 17.87
C THR A 19 19.80 11.24 16.86
N GLN A 20 20.88 11.35 16.08
CA GLN A 20 21.10 10.50 14.90
C GLN A 20 21.36 9.01 15.14
N ALA A 21 21.72 8.59 16.33
CA ALA A 21 22.04 7.18 16.61
C ALA A 21 20.85 6.35 17.18
N GLN A 22 19.76 7.00 17.61
CA GLN A 22 18.65 6.31 18.27
C GLN A 22 17.55 5.81 17.32
N GLY A 23 17.44 6.35 16.13
CA GLY A 23 16.26 6.17 15.27
C GLY A 23 15.98 4.73 14.79
N LEU A 24 16.97 4.02 14.22
CA LEU A 24 16.75 2.66 13.70
C LEU A 24 16.57 1.62 14.82
N ASN A 25 17.28 1.77 15.94
CA ASN A 25 17.19 0.84 17.08
C ASN A 25 15.83 0.94 17.79
N SER A 26 15.06 2.01 17.57
CA SER A 26 13.70 2.15 18.10
C SER A 26 12.64 1.41 17.28
N LEU A 27 12.95 1.05 16.03
CA LEU A 27 12.01 0.32 15.17
C LEU A 27 11.95 -1.16 15.57
N LYS A 28 10.75 -1.65 15.81
CA LYS A 28 10.55 -3.08 16.05
C LYS A 28 10.93 -3.88 14.79
N PRO A 29 11.59 -5.06 14.94
CA PRO A 29 12.07 -5.84 13.80
C PRO A 29 10.96 -6.47 12.97
N TYR A 30 9.77 -6.64 13.57
CA TYR A 30 8.62 -7.31 12.92
C TYR A 30 7.42 -6.39 12.80
N ILE A 31 6.61 -6.64 11.77
CA ILE A 31 5.35 -5.94 11.49
C ILE A 31 4.24 -6.97 11.28
N LEU A 32 3.07 -6.73 11.89
CA LEU A 32 1.83 -7.44 11.59
C LEU A 32 0.86 -6.45 10.95
N ILE A 33 0.35 -6.79 9.76
CA ILE A 33 -0.60 -5.94 9.04
C ILE A 33 -2.03 -6.37 9.37
N VAL A 34 -2.88 -5.40 9.69
CA VAL A 34 -4.30 -5.61 9.98
C VAL A 34 -5.14 -4.77 9.03
N GLN A 35 -6.09 -5.41 8.33
CA GLN A 35 -7.13 -4.74 7.56
C GLN A 35 -8.42 -4.71 8.39
N PRO A 36 -8.83 -3.56 8.93
CA PRO A 36 -10.13 -3.41 9.55
C PRO A 36 -11.24 -3.44 8.49
N ILE A 37 -12.31 -4.19 8.76
CA ILE A 37 -13.53 -4.29 7.93
C ILE A 37 -14.70 -3.95 8.82
N MET A 38 -15.33 -2.81 8.60
CA MET A 38 -16.43 -2.32 9.40
C MET A 38 -17.76 -2.65 8.73
N LEU A 39 -18.61 -3.42 9.41
CA LEU A 39 -19.93 -3.75 8.90
C LEU A 39 -20.89 -2.58 9.16
N GLN A 40 -21.72 -2.32 8.16
CA GLN A 40 -22.78 -1.30 8.16
C GLN A 40 -24.12 -1.95 7.83
N ASP A 41 -25.22 -1.22 7.99
CA ASP A 41 -26.49 -1.70 7.46
C ASP A 41 -26.51 -1.74 5.92
N ASP A 42 -27.58 -2.26 5.33
CA ASP A 42 -27.68 -2.44 3.87
C ASP A 42 -27.68 -1.11 3.10
N ASN A 43 -27.97 0.01 3.77
CA ASN A 43 -27.95 1.36 3.19
C ASN A 43 -26.55 2.02 3.26
N GLY A 44 -25.60 1.41 3.96
CA GLY A 44 -24.28 1.97 4.24
C GLY A 44 -24.28 2.97 5.40
N GLU A 45 -25.24 2.83 6.29
CA GLU A 45 -25.40 3.64 7.51
C GLU A 45 -25.20 2.78 8.77
N ASN A 46 -25.27 3.41 9.94
CA ASN A 46 -25.21 2.73 11.25
C ASN A 46 -24.07 1.69 11.36
N PRO A 47 -22.80 2.11 11.23
CA PRO A 47 -21.68 1.19 11.31
C PRO A 47 -21.56 0.54 12.69
N ALA A 48 -21.04 -0.69 12.73
CA ALA A 48 -20.63 -1.32 13.97
C ALA A 48 -19.53 -0.50 14.65
N SER A 49 -19.46 -0.56 15.98
CA SER A 49 -18.43 0.17 16.73
C SER A 49 -17.03 -0.34 16.37
N MET A 50 -16.15 0.59 15.99
CA MET A 50 -14.74 0.32 15.68
C MET A 50 -13.86 1.25 16.50
N ASN A 51 -13.43 0.80 17.66
CA ASN A 51 -12.41 1.49 18.44
C ASN A 51 -11.18 0.59 18.59
N ILE A 52 -10.07 1.00 17.99
CA ILE A 52 -8.81 0.25 18.00
C ILE A 52 -7.80 0.99 18.88
N PRO A 53 -7.57 0.56 20.12
CA PRO A 53 -6.56 1.15 20.99
C PRO A 53 -5.14 0.77 20.55
N LYS A 54 -4.70 1.29 19.40
CA LYS A 54 -3.46 0.90 18.69
C LYS A 54 -2.23 0.86 19.61
N LYS A 55 -2.08 1.89 20.47
CA LYS A 55 -0.94 1.98 21.42
C LYS A 55 -0.92 0.82 22.42
N LEU A 56 -2.09 0.43 22.96
CA LEU A 56 -2.20 -0.65 23.92
C LEU A 56 -1.98 -2.03 23.26
N ILE A 57 -2.50 -2.23 22.06
CA ILE A 57 -2.26 -3.45 21.28
C ILE A 57 -0.77 -3.60 20.95
N ASN A 58 -0.11 -2.53 20.50
CA ASN A 58 1.34 -2.53 20.28
C ASN A 58 2.13 -2.83 21.56
N LYS A 59 1.66 -2.33 22.71
CA LYS A 59 2.25 -2.60 24.01
C LYS A 59 2.19 -4.09 24.37
N ALA A 60 1.04 -4.75 24.12
CA ALA A 60 0.86 -6.17 24.41
C ALA A 60 1.86 -7.09 23.68
N TYR A 61 2.34 -6.70 22.50
CA TYR A 61 3.29 -7.48 21.70
C TYR A 61 4.71 -6.88 21.68
N GLU A 62 4.96 -5.92 22.58
CA GLU A 62 6.24 -5.22 22.62
C GLU A 62 7.43 -6.14 22.86
N LYS A 63 7.29 -7.09 23.80
CA LYS A 63 8.32 -8.07 24.13
C LYS A 63 8.69 -8.97 22.94
N ALA A 64 7.74 -9.25 22.05
CA ALA A 64 7.98 -10.00 20.82
C ALA A 64 8.60 -9.15 19.69
N GLY A 65 8.84 -7.87 19.90
CA GLY A 65 9.39 -6.97 18.88
C GLY A 65 8.45 -6.74 17.69
N ILE A 66 7.13 -6.83 17.88
CA ILE A 66 6.13 -6.69 16.82
C ILE A 66 5.48 -5.31 16.89
N SER A 67 5.39 -4.64 15.73
CA SER A 67 4.58 -3.43 15.51
C SER A 67 3.34 -3.77 14.69
N PHE A 68 2.21 -3.17 15.02
CA PHE A 68 0.96 -3.35 14.27
C PHE A 68 0.79 -2.25 13.25
N ARG A 69 0.49 -2.65 12.00
CA ARG A 69 0.14 -1.76 10.92
C ARG A 69 -1.34 -1.91 10.59
N PHE A 70 -2.18 -1.02 11.13
CA PHE A 70 -3.59 -0.95 10.78
C PHE A 70 -3.74 -0.17 9.47
N LEU A 71 -4.31 -0.81 8.45
CA LEU A 71 -4.65 -0.20 7.18
C LEU A 71 -5.90 0.69 7.32
N GLU A 72 -6.24 1.44 6.28
CA GLU A 72 -7.52 2.16 6.26
C GLU A 72 -8.69 1.19 6.34
N PRO A 73 -9.71 1.50 7.17
CA PRO A 73 -10.92 0.68 7.25
C PRO A 73 -11.63 0.62 5.90
N ILE A 74 -12.18 -0.54 5.58
CA ILE A 74 -13.11 -0.72 4.48
C ILE A 74 -14.49 -1.04 5.03
N PHE A 75 -15.54 -0.75 4.26
CA PHE A 75 -16.91 -0.89 4.69
C PHE A 75 -17.59 -2.07 4.01
N PHE A 76 -18.43 -2.78 4.76
CA PHE A 76 -19.19 -3.91 4.26
C PHE A 76 -20.68 -3.74 4.64
N ASN A 77 -21.51 -3.41 3.64
CA ASN A 77 -22.94 -3.21 3.85
C ASN A 77 -23.66 -4.55 3.93
N ASN A 78 -24.07 -4.93 5.14
CA ASN A 78 -24.86 -6.13 5.40
C ASN A 78 -25.42 -6.10 6.83
N THR A 79 -26.68 -5.70 6.99
CA THR A 79 -27.36 -5.59 8.29
C THR A 79 -27.31 -6.89 9.07
N LYS A 80 -27.69 -8.01 8.45
CA LYS A 80 -27.73 -9.33 9.13
C LYS A 80 -26.36 -9.80 9.60
N ALA A 81 -25.31 -9.51 8.82
CA ALA A 81 -23.93 -9.81 9.19
C ALA A 81 -23.46 -8.91 10.34
N ARG A 82 -23.78 -7.61 10.27
CA ARG A 82 -23.46 -6.63 11.33
C ARG A 82 -24.07 -7.05 12.67
N ASP A 83 -25.31 -7.49 12.68
CA ASP A 83 -26.07 -7.77 13.91
C ASP A 83 -25.94 -9.22 14.39
N GLY A 84 -25.05 -10.02 13.77
CA GLY A 84 -24.75 -11.40 14.16
C GLY A 84 -25.88 -12.40 13.85
N GLU A 85 -26.75 -12.09 12.89
CA GLU A 85 -27.89 -12.93 12.51
C GLU A 85 -27.53 -14.02 11.49
N ILE A 86 -26.33 -13.97 10.91
CA ILE A 86 -25.84 -14.98 9.97
C ILE A 86 -24.51 -15.56 10.44
N ASN A 87 -24.26 -16.81 10.07
CA ASN A 87 -23.04 -17.54 10.38
C ASN A 87 -21.79 -16.82 9.81
N LEU A 88 -20.69 -16.83 10.56
CA LEU A 88 -19.43 -16.16 10.21
C LEU A 88 -18.87 -16.65 8.88
N ASP A 89 -18.98 -17.95 8.55
CA ASP A 89 -18.50 -18.47 7.25
C ASP A 89 -19.24 -17.85 6.07
N LYS A 90 -20.56 -17.60 6.21
CA LYS A 90 -21.34 -16.90 5.17
C LYS A 90 -20.93 -15.43 5.04
N ILE A 91 -20.54 -14.77 6.14
CA ILE A 91 -19.97 -13.41 6.11
C ILE A 91 -18.67 -13.43 5.30
N VAL A 92 -17.78 -14.36 5.60
CA VAL A 92 -16.48 -14.51 4.90
C VAL A 92 -16.68 -14.80 3.41
N GLU A 93 -17.61 -15.69 3.05
CA GLU A 93 -17.91 -16.00 1.65
C GLU A 93 -18.39 -14.77 0.87
N LYS A 94 -19.31 -13.99 1.45
CA LYS A 94 -19.76 -12.73 0.86
C LYS A 94 -18.63 -11.70 0.73
N ALA A 95 -17.82 -11.54 1.78
CA ALA A 95 -16.69 -10.62 1.78
C ALA A 95 -15.65 -10.99 0.69
N LYS A 96 -15.38 -12.28 0.48
CA LYS A 96 -14.53 -12.78 -0.61
C LYS A 96 -15.08 -12.41 -1.99
N LYS A 97 -16.39 -12.64 -2.22
CA LYS A 97 -17.07 -12.30 -3.49
C LYS A 97 -16.98 -10.80 -3.80
N LEU A 98 -16.98 -9.95 -2.77
CA LEU A 98 -16.85 -8.49 -2.87
C LEU A 98 -15.40 -7.99 -2.84
N ASN A 99 -14.43 -8.90 -2.81
CA ASN A 99 -12.99 -8.58 -2.71
C ASN A 99 -12.64 -7.68 -1.51
N LEU A 100 -13.29 -7.89 -0.36
CA LEU A 100 -13.04 -7.14 0.88
C LEU A 100 -11.90 -7.74 1.72
N ILE A 101 -11.63 -9.05 1.58
CA ILE A 101 -10.52 -9.71 2.27
C ILE A 101 -9.22 -9.41 1.54
N LYS A 102 -8.24 -8.88 2.28
CA LYS A 102 -6.96 -8.42 1.74
C LYS A 102 -5.83 -9.39 2.00
N GLY A 103 -4.85 -9.37 1.10
CA GLY A 103 -3.64 -10.19 1.15
C GLY A 103 -3.85 -11.65 0.74
N GLN A 104 -2.73 -12.37 0.60
CA GLN A 104 -2.66 -13.80 0.26
C GLN A 104 -2.39 -14.65 1.52
N ASN A 105 -3.24 -14.49 2.56
CA ASN A 105 -3.09 -15.05 3.91
C ASN A 105 -1.93 -14.45 4.74
N ASP A 106 -1.48 -13.27 4.39
CA ASP A 106 -0.39 -12.55 5.05
C ASP A 106 -0.84 -11.24 5.72
N ILE A 107 -2.15 -10.98 5.72
CA ILE A 107 -2.79 -9.83 6.38
C ILE A 107 -3.93 -10.36 7.26
N VAL A 108 -4.00 -9.90 8.50
CA VAL A 108 -5.16 -10.16 9.38
C VAL A 108 -6.33 -9.31 8.92
N ASN A 109 -7.45 -9.94 8.57
CA ASN A 109 -8.69 -9.27 8.21
C ASN A 109 -9.63 -9.29 9.43
N MET A 110 -9.88 -8.12 10.00
CA MET A 110 -10.58 -7.93 11.26
C MET A 110 -11.95 -7.30 11.02
N PHE A 111 -12.99 -8.10 11.19
CA PHE A 111 -14.37 -7.68 11.02
C PHE A 111 -14.92 -7.09 12.33
N PHE A 112 -15.46 -5.88 12.27
CA PHE A 112 -16.19 -5.25 13.36
C PHE A 112 -17.69 -5.43 13.14
N VAL A 113 -18.34 -6.06 14.13
CA VAL A 113 -19.76 -6.42 14.13
C VAL A 113 -20.42 -5.94 15.44
N ASN A 114 -21.75 -5.83 15.47
CA ASN A 114 -22.48 -5.54 16.70
C ASN A 114 -22.59 -6.78 17.60
N ALA A 115 -22.61 -7.98 17.01
CA ALA A 115 -22.64 -9.24 17.74
C ALA A 115 -21.90 -10.35 16.98
N VAL A 116 -21.19 -11.20 17.72
CA VAL A 116 -20.57 -12.42 17.21
C VAL A 116 -21.45 -13.60 17.65
N ASP A 117 -21.93 -14.38 16.69
CA ASP A 117 -22.84 -15.53 16.96
C ASP A 117 -24.08 -15.18 17.82
N GLY A 118 -24.70 -14.01 17.56
CA GLY A 118 -25.88 -13.50 18.23
C GLY A 118 -25.58 -12.58 19.42
N LYS A 119 -26.63 -11.95 19.96
CA LYS A 119 -26.52 -10.86 20.96
C LYS A 119 -25.83 -11.25 22.28
N LYS A 120 -25.75 -12.53 22.60
CA LYS A 120 -25.11 -13.08 23.82
C LYS A 120 -23.79 -13.80 23.49
N GLY A 121 -23.30 -13.66 22.29
CA GLY A 121 -22.05 -14.28 21.85
C GLY A 121 -20.80 -13.65 22.47
N PRO A 122 -19.63 -14.21 22.17
CA PRO A 122 -18.35 -13.70 22.69
C PRO A 122 -18.02 -12.31 22.12
N LEU A 123 -17.14 -11.56 22.80
CA LEU A 123 -16.66 -10.26 22.34
C LEU A 123 -15.71 -10.36 21.15
N GLY A 124 -15.12 -11.52 20.94
CA GLY A 124 -14.24 -11.80 19.81
C GLY A 124 -14.30 -13.25 19.39
N ARG A 125 -13.91 -13.53 18.16
CA ARG A 125 -13.67 -14.87 17.63
C ARG A 125 -12.64 -14.81 16.52
N ALA A 126 -11.60 -15.61 16.63
CA ALA A 126 -10.59 -15.78 15.61
C ALA A 126 -10.54 -17.24 15.10
N LYS A 127 -10.01 -17.41 13.90
CA LYS A 127 -9.66 -18.70 13.36
C LYS A 127 -8.23 -19.06 13.79
N MET A 128 -8.04 -20.13 14.52
CA MET A 128 -6.70 -20.62 14.89
C MET A 128 -5.86 -20.85 13.64
N ASN A 129 -4.63 -20.34 13.63
CA ASN A 129 -3.71 -20.38 12.46
C ASN A 129 -4.31 -19.77 11.18
N GLY A 130 -5.29 -18.89 11.31
CA GLY A 130 -5.93 -18.22 10.18
C GLY A 130 -5.53 -16.76 10.11
N ASN A 131 -6.29 -16.00 9.30
CA ASN A 131 -6.09 -14.56 9.13
C ASN A 131 -7.43 -13.79 9.25
N LEU A 132 -8.41 -14.37 9.93
CA LEU A 132 -9.74 -13.79 10.08
C LEU A 132 -10.07 -13.64 11.56
N ILE A 133 -10.60 -12.46 11.92
CA ILE A 133 -11.04 -12.13 13.28
C ILE A 133 -12.37 -11.41 13.18
N PHE A 134 -13.28 -11.70 14.12
CA PHE A 134 -14.51 -10.98 14.34
C PHE A 134 -14.48 -10.34 15.71
N ILE A 135 -14.83 -9.06 15.81
CA ILE A 135 -14.80 -8.26 17.04
C ILE A 135 -16.15 -7.59 17.23
N SER A 136 -16.77 -7.84 18.39
CA SER A 136 -17.94 -7.13 18.88
C SER A 136 -17.56 -6.38 20.14
N LEU A 137 -17.27 -5.08 20.00
CA LEU A 137 -16.83 -4.26 21.14
C LEU A 137 -17.99 -3.84 22.04
N GLY A 138 -19.26 -3.98 21.58
CA GLY A 138 -20.47 -3.72 22.33
C GLY A 138 -20.52 -2.37 23.07
N GLU A 139 -21.68 -1.95 23.48
CA GLU A 139 -21.88 -0.90 24.48
C GLU A 139 -21.78 -1.49 25.89
N ASN A 140 -20.61 -1.98 26.27
CA ASN A 140 -20.41 -2.48 27.62
C ASN A 140 -20.30 -1.30 28.59
N LYS A 141 -21.12 -1.30 29.60
CA LYS A 141 -21.06 -0.35 30.71
C LYS A 141 -19.89 -0.72 31.63
N PHE A 142 -18.75 -0.13 31.39
CA PHE A 142 -17.60 -0.26 32.27
C PHE A 142 -17.57 0.89 33.27
N GLU A 143 -17.01 0.64 34.45
CA GLU A 143 -16.87 1.62 35.55
C GLU A 143 -16.03 2.85 35.13
N SER A 144 -15.13 2.68 34.17
CA SER A 144 -14.30 3.76 33.64
C SER A 144 -13.97 3.58 32.17
N TYR A 145 -13.70 4.70 31.47
CA TYR A 145 -13.24 4.69 30.09
C TYR A 145 -11.90 3.96 29.91
N GLU A 146 -11.00 4.04 30.89
CA GLU A 146 -9.72 3.34 30.87
C GLU A 146 -9.91 1.82 30.91
N LYS A 147 -10.77 1.32 31.84
CA LYS A 147 -11.09 -0.12 31.95
C LYS A 147 -11.70 -0.64 30.64
N TYR A 148 -12.57 0.15 30.01
CA TYR A 148 -13.15 -0.17 28.71
C TYR A 148 -12.09 -0.24 27.60
N ARG A 149 -11.16 0.72 27.51
CA ARG A 149 -10.07 0.70 26.53
C ARG A 149 -9.10 -0.46 26.72
N ASN A 150 -8.76 -0.80 27.94
CA ASN A 150 -7.92 -1.96 28.24
C ASN A 150 -8.60 -3.26 27.83
N MET A 151 -9.91 -3.41 28.09
CA MET A 151 -10.68 -4.54 27.60
C MET A 151 -10.69 -4.63 26.06
N GLN A 152 -10.94 -3.54 25.35
CA GLN A 152 -10.92 -3.53 23.89
C GLN A 152 -9.54 -3.94 23.33
N ALA A 153 -8.46 -3.40 23.90
CA ALA A 153 -7.11 -3.76 23.52
C ALA A 153 -6.82 -5.24 23.79
N PHE A 154 -7.25 -5.74 24.94
CA PHE A 154 -7.11 -7.14 25.31
C PHE A 154 -7.85 -8.06 24.32
N VAL A 155 -9.14 -7.84 24.07
CA VAL A 155 -9.93 -8.67 23.15
C VAL A 155 -9.27 -8.74 21.78
N ILE A 156 -8.90 -7.61 21.21
CA ILE A 156 -8.25 -7.56 19.89
C ILE A 156 -6.92 -8.31 19.92
N ALA A 157 -6.09 -8.07 20.92
CA ALA A 157 -4.78 -8.72 21.04
C ALA A 157 -4.91 -10.23 21.29
N HIS A 158 -5.87 -10.67 22.08
CA HIS A 158 -6.20 -12.07 22.34
C HIS A 158 -6.58 -12.81 21.04
N GLU A 159 -7.53 -12.26 20.27
CA GLU A 159 -7.97 -12.86 19.02
C GLU A 159 -6.86 -12.91 17.96
N ILE A 160 -6.00 -11.87 17.91
CA ILE A 160 -4.79 -11.91 17.08
C ILE A 160 -3.87 -13.05 17.53
N GLY A 161 -3.73 -13.28 18.83
CA GLY A 161 -2.97 -14.40 19.37
C GLY A 161 -3.41 -15.76 18.80
N HIS A 162 -4.73 -15.99 18.67
CA HIS A 162 -5.26 -17.20 18.03
C HIS A 162 -4.88 -17.29 16.54
N ASN A 163 -4.93 -16.20 15.79
CA ASN A 163 -4.43 -16.19 14.41
C ASN A 163 -2.93 -16.55 14.35
N LEU A 164 -2.17 -16.17 15.38
CA LEU A 164 -0.74 -16.46 15.51
C LEU A 164 -0.45 -17.82 16.17
N SER A 165 -1.44 -18.72 16.28
CA SER A 165 -1.31 -20.10 16.83
C SER A 165 -1.31 -20.21 18.34
N LEU A 166 -1.61 -19.16 19.08
CA LEU A 166 -1.69 -19.25 20.54
C LEU A 166 -3.03 -19.87 20.97
N LYS A 167 -2.97 -20.89 21.81
CA LYS A 167 -4.13 -21.48 22.50
C LYS A 167 -4.45 -20.65 23.75
N HIS A 168 -5.64 -20.86 24.33
CA HIS A 168 -5.89 -20.35 25.68
C HIS A 168 -4.87 -20.93 26.66
N ALA A 169 -4.51 -20.16 27.70
CA ALA A 169 -3.53 -20.59 28.68
C ALA A 169 -3.92 -21.90 29.38
N VAL A 170 -5.21 -22.10 29.65
CA VAL A 170 -5.76 -23.33 30.24
C VAL A 170 -5.55 -24.57 29.36
N ASP A 171 -5.41 -24.40 28.06
CA ASP A 171 -5.24 -25.47 27.07
C ASP A 171 -3.77 -25.63 26.62
N ASP A 172 -2.85 -24.80 27.13
CA ASP A 172 -1.43 -24.83 26.75
C ASP A 172 -0.54 -25.11 27.97
N PRO A 173 0.05 -26.31 28.08
CA PRO A 173 0.88 -26.69 29.22
C PRO A 173 2.17 -25.85 29.35
N ASN A 174 2.52 -25.04 28.38
CA ASN A 174 3.70 -24.16 28.41
C ASN A 174 3.36 -22.74 28.88
N VAL A 175 2.11 -22.50 29.31
CA VAL A 175 1.63 -21.21 29.80
C VAL A 175 1.09 -21.36 31.21
N GLU A 176 1.65 -20.63 32.16
CA GLU A 176 1.20 -20.62 33.54
C GLU A 176 -0.11 -19.84 33.66
N ASN A 177 -1.13 -20.46 34.27
CA ASN A 177 -2.46 -19.85 34.40
C ASN A 177 -2.53 -18.78 35.50
N ASP A 178 -1.66 -18.86 36.52
CA ASP A 178 -1.67 -17.96 37.67
C ASP A 178 -1.01 -16.59 37.38
N ILE A 179 -0.41 -16.44 36.21
CA ILE A 179 0.23 -15.20 35.76
C ILE A 179 -0.64 -14.52 34.70
N PRO A 180 -0.86 -13.20 34.78
CA PRO A 180 -1.57 -12.48 33.73
C PRO A 180 -0.96 -12.76 32.35
N ASN A 181 -1.80 -13.12 31.38
CA ASN A 181 -1.34 -13.45 30.02
C ASN A 181 -2.40 -13.04 28.98
N ILE A 182 -1.97 -12.73 27.76
CA ILE A 182 -2.88 -12.36 26.69
C ILE A 182 -3.89 -13.46 26.31
N GLN A 183 -3.56 -14.73 26.58
CA GLN A 183 -4.39 -15.89 26.35
C GLN A 183 -4.96 -16.48 27.67
N GLY A 184 -4.70 -15.86 28.81
CA GLY A 184 -5.05 -16.33 30.14
C GLY A 184 -5.92 -15.38 30.93
N ASP A 185 -5.87 -15.55 32.26
CA ASP A 185 -6.65 -14.80 33.24
C ASP A 185 -5.90 -13.56 33.76
N GLY A 186 -6.56 -12.75 34.59
CA GLY A 186 -6.04 -11.51 35.17
C GLY A 186 -6.86 -10.28 34.78
N GLU A 187 -6.50 -9.13 35.32
CA GLU A 187 -7.08 -7.83 34.93
C GLU A 187 -6.68 -7.47 33.49
N PHE A 188 -7.56 -6.84 32.72
CA PHE A 188 -7.29 -6.50 31.31
C PHE A 188 -6.01 -5.68 31.12
N LYS A 189 -5.72 -4.73 32.03
CA LYS A 189 -4.51 -3.91 32.00
C LYS A 189 -3.23 -4.74 32.15
N ASP A 190 -3.28 -5.78 32.99
CA ASP A 190 -2.13 -6.64 33.29
C ASP A 190 -1.89 -7.64 32.15
N ARG A 191 -2.96 -8.16 31.52
CA ARG A 191 -2.86 -9.05 30.36
C ARG A 191 -2.22 -8.41 29.13
N ILE A 192 -2.33 -7.08 28.99
CA ILE A 192 -1.69 -6.32 27.91
C ILE A 192 -0.38 -5.66 28.34
N ASP A 193 0.06 -5.84 29.58
CA ASP A 193 1.36 -5.32 30.04
C ASP A 193 2.49 -6.17 29.45
N PRO A 194 3.53 -5.56 28.83
CA PRO A 194 4.65 -6.29 28.22
C PRO A 194 5.36 -7.24 29.16
N LYS A 195 5.33 -6.95 30.46
CA LYS A 195 5.93 -7.81 31.48
C LYS A 195 5.29 -9.19 31.54
N TYR A 196 3.98 -9.30 31.29
CA TYR A 196 3.19 -10.51 31.50
C TYR A 196 2.53 -11.03 30.22
N SER A 197 2.21 -10.17 29.25
CA SER A 197 1.35 -10.47 28.11
C SER A 197 1.72 -11.72 27.33
N LEU A 198 3.01 -11.96 27.13
CA LEU A 198 3.56 -13.11 26.40
C LEU A 198 4.77 -13.68 27.12
N ASN A 199 4.84 -15.01 27.25
CA ASN A 199 6.05 -15.71 27.68
C ASN A 199 6.95 -16.06 26.47
N GLU A 200 8.18 -16.54 26.73
CA GLU A 200 9.17 -16.85 25.69
C GLU A 200 8.69 -17.96 24.73
N TYR A 201 7.97 -18.95 25.22
CA TYR A 201 7.40 -20.01 24.39
C TYR A 201 6.39 -19.42 23.38
N GLN A 202 5.47 -18.60 23.85
CA GLN A 202 4.46 -17.93 22.99
C GLN A 202 5.14 -17.02 21.95
N ILE A 203 6.16 -16.26 22.34
CA ILE A 203 6.94 -15.43 21.42
C ILE A 203 7.55 -16.30 20.31
N ASN A 204 8.19 -17.42 20.68
CA ASN A 204 8.76 -18.33 19.70
C ASN A 204 7.72 -18.97 18.77
N GLN A 205 6.48 -19.15 19.22
CA GLN A 205 5.39 -19.65 18.38
C GLN A 205 4.89 -18.59 17.40
N ILE A 206 4.58 -17.39 17.87
CA ILE A 206 4.02 -16.33 17.03
C ILE A 206 5.00 -15.89 15.93
N LEU A 207 6.32 -15.88 16.20
CA LEU A 207 7.33 -15.51 15.21
C LEU A 207 7.45 -16.50 14.03
N LYS A 208 6.87 -17.70 14.13
CA LYS A 208 6.78 -18.68 13.03
C LYS A 208 5.59 -18.42 12.11
N SER A 209 4.66 -17.57 12.51
CA SER A 209 3.45 -17.30 11.74
C SER A 209 3.75 -16.55 10.43
N PRO A 210 3.12 -16.92 9.30
CA PRO A 210 3.24 -16.19 8.04
C PRO A 210 2.67 -14.76 8.12
N LEU A 211 1.88 -14.44 9.15
CA LEU A 211 1.33 -13.10 9.40
C LEU A 211 2.39 -12.14 9.99
N ILE A 212 3.49 -12.66 10.52
CA ILE A 212 4.57 -11.85 11.06
C ILE A 212 5.60 -11.58 9.97
N HIS A 213 5.71 -10.32 9.60
CA HIS A 213 6.63 -9.88 8.55
C HIS A 213 7.88 -9.28 9.15
N PRO A 214 9.09 -9.75 8.78
CA PRO A 214 10.28 -8.93 8.95
C PRO A 214 10.07 -7.57 8.30
N ARG A 215 10.64 -6.51 8.88
CA ARG A 215 10.53 -5.16 8.31
C ARG A 215 11.01 -5.09 6.87
N VAL A 216 12.04 -5.88 6.53
CA VAL A 216 12.53 -6.08 5.16
C VAL A 216 12.42 -7.56 4.85
N LYS A 217 11.61 -7.92 3.85
CA LYS A 217 11.39 -9.32 3.44
C LYS A 217 11.66 -9.50 1.95
N PHE A 218 12.54 -10.43 1.62
CA PHE A 218 12.75 -10.92 0.26
C PHE A 218 11.99 -12.24 0.11
N LEU A 219 10.97 -12.23 -0.74
CA LEU A 219 10.18 -13.43 -0.96
C LEU A 219 11.00 -14.49 -1.69
N SER A 220 10.87 -15.74 -1.26
CA SER A 220 11.34 -16.89 -2.04
C SER A 220 10.55 -16.99 -3.34
N LYS A 221 11.07 -17.74 -4.32
CA LYS A 221 10.38 -18.00 -5.59
C LYS A 221 8.94 -18.47 -5.34
N LYS A 222 8.75 -19.46 -4.47
CA LYS A 222 7.43 -20.02 -4.14
C LYS A 222 6.46 -18.99 -3.54
N GLU A 223 6.92 -18.17 -2.60
CA GLU A 223 6.11 -17.09 -2.03
C GLU A 223 5.79 -16.01 -3.07
N GLY A 224 6.79 -15.63 -3.87
CA GLY A 224 6.63 -14.61 -4.91
C GLY A 224 5.69 -15.03 -6.04
N GLU A 225 5.68 -16.32 -6.44
CA GLU A 225 4.74 -16.87 -7.44
C GLU A 225 3.27 -16.70 -7.02
N VAL A 226 2.99 -16.73 -5.72
CA VAL A 226 1.65 -16.47 -5.19
C VAL A 226 1.41 -14.95 -5.09
N ALA A 227 2.35 -14.22 -4.52
CA ALA A 227 2.21 -12.80 -4.21
C ALA A 227 2.12 -11.90 -5.46
N ILE A 228 2.80 -12.25 -6.57
CA ILE A 228 2.78 -11.48 -7.82
C ILE A 228 1.37 -11.43 -8.45
N LEU A 229 0.50 -12.38 -8.11
CA LEU A 229 -0.89 -12.43 -8.58
C LEU A 229 -1.87 -11.68 -7.67
N ASP A 230 -1.41 -10.95 -6.66
CA ASP A 230 -2.30 -10.26 -5.73
C ASP A 230 -3.17 -9.21 -6.45
N GLU A 231 -4.48 -9.44 -6.46
CA GLU A 231 -5.53 -8.53 -6.93
C GLU A 231 -6.47 -8.11 -5.78
N THR A 232 -6.10 -8.36 -4.52
CA THR A 232 -6.99 -8.13 -3.37
C THR A 232 -7.18 -6.64 -3.06
N PHE A 233 -6.22 -5.80 -3.43
CA PHE A 233 -6.33 -4.33 -3.28
C PHE A 233 -6.98 -3.67 -4.49
N GLU A 234 -6.68 -4.16 -5.69
CA GLU A 234 -7.19 -3.61 -6.95
C GLU A 234 -7.16 -4.66 -8.07
N PRO A 235 -8.14 -4.63 -9.00
CA PRO A 235 -8.13 -5.53 -10.14
C PRO A 235 -7.00 -5.18 -11.11
N TYR A 236 -6.27 -6.17 -11.57
CA TYR A 236 -5.21 -6.01 -12.57
C TYR A 236 -5.36 -7.00 -13.73
N PHE A 237 -5.06 -8.28 -13.51
CA PHE A 237 -5.16 -9.31 -14.55
C PHE A 237 -6.56 -9.42 -15.15
N SER A 238 -7.59 -9.19 -14.33
CA SER A 238 -9.00 -9.18 -14.76
C SER A 238 -9.32 -8.05 -15.75
N ASN A 239 -8.48 -7.00 -15.84
CA ASN A 239 -8.65 -5.88 -16.75
C ASN A 239 -7.79 -5.99 -18.02
N LEU A 240 -6.69 -6.78 -18.00
CA LEU A 240 -5.75 -6.86 -19.12
C LEU A 240 -6.40 -7.33 -20.42
N GLN A 241 -5.91 -6.77 -21.53
CA GLN A 241 -6.28 -7.16 -22.89
C GLN A 241 -5.18 -8.07 -23.50
N ILE A 242 -5.52 -8.84 -24.53
CA ILE A 242 -4.59 -9.82 -25.12
C ILE A 242 -3.29 -9.17 -25.58
N ARG A 243 -3.40 -8.04 -26.27
CA ARG A 243 -2.24 -7.33 -26.81
C ARG A 243 -1.35 -6.75 -25.73
N GLU A 244 -1.93 -6.28 -24.67
CA GLU A 244 -1.26 -5.79 -23.47
C GLU A 244 -0.52 -6.93 -22.74
N ILE A 245 -1.16 -8.09 -22.57
CA ILE A 245 -0.50 -9.30 -22.03
C ILE A 245 0.70 -9.67 -22.90
N THR A 246 0.55 -9.67 -24.25
CA THR A 246 1.65 -9.91 -25.19
C THR A 246 2.84 -8.98 -24.95
N ALA A 247 2.59 -7.69 -24.73
CA ALA A 247 3.64 -6.70 -24.44
C ALA A 247 4.33 -6.98 -23.10
N PHE A 248 3.54 -7.27 -22.05
CA PHE A 248 4.09 -7.51 -20.70
C PHE A 248 4.92 -8.77 -20.60
N ILE A 249 4.53 -9.84 -21.31
CA ILE A 249 5.29 -11.11 -21.30
C ILE A 249 6.32 -11.20 -22.41
N ASN A 250 6.39 -10.20 -23.31
CA ASN A 250 7.27 -10.15 -24.48
C ASN A 250 7.18 -11.43 -25.35
N GLU A 251 5.97 -12.00 -25.47
CA GLU A 251 5.69 -13.24 -26.19
C GLU A 251 4.27 -13.22 -26.76
N GLU A 252 4.05 -13.82 -27.93
CA GLU A 252 2.71 -13.91 -28.51
C GLU A 252 1.78 -14.77 -27.64
N VAL A 253 0.62 -14.22 -27.29
CA VAL A 253 -0.43 -14.97 -26.59
C VAL A 253 -1.15 -15.89 -27.58
N PRO A 254 -1.13 -17.23 -27.39
CA PRO A 254 -1.67 -18.18 -28.35
C PRO A 254 -3.20 -18.32 -28.30
N TYR A 255 -3.89 -17.49 -27.52
CA TYR A 255 -5.33 -17.57 -27.29
C TYR A 255 -6.08 -16.36 -27.81
N LYS A 256 -7.15 -16.57 -28.58
CA LYS A 256 -8.11 -15.52 -28.95
C LYS A 256 -9.15 -15.25 -27.84
N ASN A 257 -9.41 -16.23 -26.98
CA ASN A 257 -10.30 -16.10 -25.84
C ASN A 257 -9.62 -15.31 -24.71
N LEU A 258 -10.22 -14.22 -24.27
CA LEU A 258 -9.64 -13.29 -23.31
C LEU A 258 -9.40 -13.93 -21.91
N SER A 259 -10.31 -14.81 -21.45
CA SER A 259 -10.12 -15.51 -20.18
C SER A 259 -8.90 -16.42 -20.22
N LYS A 260 -8.77 -17.24 -21.28
CA LYS A 260 -7.61 -18.12 -21.48
C LYS A 260 -6.30 -17.32 -21.64
N ALA A 261 -6.37 -16.17 -22.30
CA ALA A 261 -5.23 -15.26 -22.44
C ALA A 261 -4.78 -14.71 -21.08
N ARG A 262 -5.71 -14.30 -20.23
CA ARG A 262 -5.42 -13.83 -18.87
C ARG A 262 -4.83 -14.92 -17.98
N ASP A 263 -5.35 -16.14 -18.05
CA ASP A 263 -4.81 -17.28 -17.31
C ASP A 263 -3.40 -17.64 -17.77
N PHE A 264 -3.14 -17.54 -19.07
CA PHE A 264 -1.80 -17.69 -19.63
C PHE A 264 -0.87 -16.58 -19.12
N GLY A 265 -1.32 -15.33 -19.14
CA GLY A 265 -0.58 -14.19 -18.58
C GLY A 265 -0.22 -14.41 -17.11
N ARG A 266 -1.18 -14.83 -16.26
CA ARG A 266 -0.90 -15.14 -14.84
C ARG A 266 0.18 -16.19 -14.68
N LYS A 267 0.13 -17.30 -15.45
CA LYS A 267 1.17 -18.35 -15.43
C LYS A 267 2.54 -17.80 -15.83
N LYS A 268 2.60 -16.91 -16.83
CA LYS A 268 3.84 -16.26 -17.25
C LYS A 268 4.41 -15.35 -16.16
N PHE A 269 3.58 -14.55 -15.51
CA PHE A 269 4.00 -13.72 -14.38
C PHE A 269 4.56 -14.58 -13.24
N GLN A 270 3.92 -15.69 -12.88
CA GLN A 270 4.45 -16.63 -11.88
C GLN A 270 5.79 -17.22 -12.31
N SER A 271 5.90 -17.69 -13.56
CA SER A 271 7.14 -18.28 -14.07
C SER A 271 8.32 -17.32 -14.16
N ALA A 272 8.05 -16.01 -14.16
CA ALA A 272 9.08 -14.98 -14.16
C ALA A 272 9.76 -14.81 -12.79
N VAL A 273 9.15 -15.28 -11.71
CA VAL A 273 9.68 -15.10 -10.36
C VAL A 273 10.95 -15.92 -10.14
N ILE A 274 11.97 -15.26 -9.58
CA ILE A 274 13.28 -15.86 -9.26
C ILE A 274 13.73 -15.43 -7.85
N ASN A 275 14.73 -16.11 -7.30
CA ASN A 275 15.27 -15.77 -5.99
C ASN A 275 16.28 -14.62 -6.07
N PHE A 276 16.31 -13.80 -5.03
CA PHE A 276 17.43 -12.88 -4.78
C PHE A 276 18.67 -13.66 -4.34
N ASN A 277 19.86 -13.26 -4.79
CA ASN A 277 21.11 -13.72 -4.23
C ASN A 277 21.49 -12.92 -2.97
N THR A 278 22.54 -13.37 -2.26
CA THR A 278 22.97 -12.77 -1.00
C THR A 278 23.39 -11.31 -1.17
N LYS A 279 24.22 -11.01 -2.17
CA LYS A 279 24.72 -9.65 -2.46
C LYS A 279 23.58 -8.67 -2.78
N GLU A 280 22.58 -9.10 -3.55
CA GLU A 280 21.41 -8.27 -3.85
C GLU A 280 20.61 -7.93 -2.60
N LYS A 281 20.38 -8.94 -1.72
CA LYS A 281 19.70 -8.74 -0.43
C LYS A 281 20.46 -7.77 0.47
N GLU A 282 21.76 -7.90 0.57
CA GLU A 282 22.61 -7.03 1.38
C GLU A 282 22.53 -5.57 0.91
N ILE A 283 22.72 -5.33 -0.38
CA ILE A 283 22.69 -3.97 -0.95
C ILE A 283 21.31 -3.33 -0.82
N ILE A 284 20.23 -4.08 -1.14
CA ILE A 284 18.86 -3.56 -1.03
C ILE A 284 18.52 -3.30 0.45
N THR A 285 18.92 -4.20 1.37
CA THR A 285 18.72 -3.99 2.82
C THR A 285 19.47 -2.75 3.30
N TYR A 286 20.72 -2.58 2.86
CA TYR A 286 21.49 -1.38 3.18
C TYR A 286 20.76 -0.10 2.68
N ALA A 287 20.29 -0.10 1.43
CA ALA A 287 19.55 1.03 0.88
C ALA A 287 18.24 1.30 1.65
N VAL A 288 17.48 0.28 2.00
CA VAL A 288 16.27 0.42 2.83
C VAL A 288 16.60 1.02 4.19
N ASN A 289 17.70 0.62 4.83
CA ASN A 289 18.11 1.18 6.11
C ASN A 289 18.45 2.68 6.00
N GLU A 290 19.13 3.09 4.93
CA GLU A 290 19.41 4.51 4.68
C GLU A 290 18.11 5.30 4.39
N VAL A 291 17.18 4.70 3.64
CA VAL A 291 15.83 5.26 3.44
C VAL A 291 15.13 5.43 4.80
N LEU A 292 15.11 4.41 5.63
CA LEU A 292 14.45 4.45 6.95
C LEU A 292 15.05 5.55 7.84
N LYS A 293 16.38 5.70 7.89
CA LYS A 293 17.04 6.78 8.63
C LYS A 293 16.56 8.14 8.15
N THR A 294 16.54 8.36 6.83
CA THR A 294 16.09 9.62 6.23
C THR A 294 14.63 9.91 6.57
N LEU A 295 13.75 8.92 6.45
CA LEU A 295 12.32 9.06 6.74
C LEU A 295 12.05 9.32 8.24
N ILE A 296 12.80 8.67 9.14
CA ILE A 296 12.69 8.88 10.60
C ILE A 296 13.11 10.30 10.95
N ASN A 297 14.24 10.75 10.43
CA ASN A 297 14.75 12.11 10.68
C ASN A 297 13.80 13.22 10.20
N ASN A 298 12.91 12.91 9.26
CA ASN A 298 11.92 13.83 8.72
C ASN A 298 10.48 13.51 9.15
N ASP A 299 10.29 12.61 10.15
CA ASP A 299 9.00 12.20 10.72
C ASP A 299 7.96 11.71 9.68
N ILE A 300 8.40 11.04 8.63
CA ILE A 300 7.52 10.48 7.58
C ILE A 300 7.07 9.07 8.02
N SER A 301 6.31 9.02 9.11
CA SER A 301 6.01 7.78 9.84
C SER A 301 5.06 6.84 9.11
N LEU A 302 4.25 7.34 8.19
CA LEU A 302 3.39 6.50 7.37
C LEU A 302 4.22 5.51 6.53
N MET A 303 5.35 5.91 5.99
CA MET A 303 6.21 5.06 5.15
C MET A 303 7.20 4.22 5.98
N TYR A 304 7.90 4.79 6.96
CA TYR A 304 8.88 4.00 7.70
C TYR A 304 8.27 2.90 8.58
N ASN A 305 6.99 2.98 8.91
CA ASN A 305 6.26 1.91 9.59
C ASN A 305 5.56 0.92 8.64
N HIS A 306 5.70 1.07 7.33
CA HIS A 306 5.17 0.11 6.35
C HIS A 306 6.25 -0.94 6.02
N PRO A 307 5.90 -2.26 5.90
CA PRO A 307 6.89 -3.29 5.61
C PRO A 307 7.42 -3.18 4.18
N TRP A 308 8.69 -3.48 3.98
CA TRP A 308 9.37 -3.52 2.69
C TRP A 308 9.42 -4.95 2.20
N ARG A 309 8.63 -5.29 1.19
CA ARG A 309 8.47 -6.66 0.69
C ARG A 309 8.83 -6.75 -0.77
N PHE A 310 9.79 -7.60 -1.11
CA PHE A 310 10.41 -7.65 -2.42
C PHE A 310 10.17 -8.97 -3.14
N ILE A 311 9.79 -8.90 -4.42
CA ILE A 311 9.74 -10.01 -5.37
C ILE A 311 10.75 -9.71 -6.48
N LYS A 312 11.57 -10.71 -6.84
CA LYS A 312 12.48 -10.60 -7.96
C LYS A 312 11.95 -11.38 -9.17
N VAL A 313 12.06 -10.75 -10.34
CA VAL A 313 11.58 -11.33 -11.59
C VAL A 313 12.64 -11.32 -12.69
N GLN A 314 12.44 -12.15 -13.70
CA GLN A 314 13.22 -12.16 -14.93
C GLN A 314 13.10 -10.83 -15.68
N SER A 315 14.15 -10.49 -16.44
CA SER A 315 14.29 -9.20 -17.14
C SER A 315 13.28 -8.95 -18.25
N TRP A 316 12.65 -10.00 -18.76
CA TRP A 316 11.67 -9.88 -19.84
C TRP A 316 10.28 -9.44 -19.37
N LEU A 317 9.93 -9.68 -18.10
CA LEU A 317 8.61 -9.33 -17.59
C LEU A 317 8.46 -7.81 -17.53
N CYS A 318 7.35 -7.30 -18.07
CA CYS A 318 7.01 -5.86 -18.10
C CYS A 318 8.17 -4.99 -18.62
N GLY A 319 8.97 -5.47 -19.60
CA GLY A 319 10.14 -4.76 -20.12
C GLY A 319 11.28 -4.60 -19.13
N GLY A 320 11.23 -5.26 -17.99
CA GLY A 320 12.21 -5.17 -16.92
C GLY A 320 12.04 -3.94 -16.03
N PHE A 321 10.93 -3.21 -16.12
CA PHE A 321 10.64 -2.09 -15.23
C PHE A 321 10.31 -2.60 -13.82
N ALA A 322 10.74 -1.83 -12.81
CA ALA A 322 10.24 -2.01 -11.46
C ALA A 322 8.76 -1.63 -11.43
N HIS A 323 7.99 -2.28 -10.56
CA HIS A 323 6.58 -1.97 -10.35
C HIS A 323 6.08 -2.62 -9.05
N THR A 324 4.88 -2.30 -8.63
CA THR A 324 4.30 -2.80 -7.38
C THR A 324 3.02 -3.59 -7.64
N ARG A 325 2.87 -4.77 -7.02
CA ARG A 325 1.63 -5.55 -7.00
C ARG A 325 1.16 -5.76 -5.56
N GLY A 326 -0.12 -5.45 -5.28
CA GLY A 326 -0.58 -5.43 -3.90
C GLY A 326 0.29 -4.50 -3.06
N THR A 327 1.02 -5.07 -2.11
CA THR A 327 1.99 -4.35 -1.28
C THR A 327 3.42 -4.87 -1.46
N TYR A 328 3.72 -5.47 -2.61
CA TYR A 328 5.02 -6.06 -2.93
C TYR A 328 5.72 -5.27 -4.03
N ILE A 329 6.95 -4.86 -3.78
CA ILE A 329 7.85 -4.21 -4.74
C ILE A 329 8.45 -5.27 -5.63
N ILE A 330 8.26 -5.16 -6.94
CA ILE A 330 8.77 -6.10 -7.94
C ILE A 330 9.97 -5.49 -8.63
N LEU A 331 11.11 -6.16 -8.53
CA LEU A 331 12.37 -5.75 -9.14
C LEU A 331 12.84 -6.79 -10.17
N SER A 332 13.14 -6.35 -11.39
CA SER A 332 13.73 -7.24 -12.38
C SER A 332 15.24 -7.43 -12.18
N GLN A 333 15.77 -8.59 -12.61
CA GLN A 333 17.21 -8.85 -12.58
C GLN A 333 18.01 -7.74 -13.28
N LYS A 334 17.60 -7.38 -14.51
CA LYS A 334 18.27 -6.31 -15.28
C LYS A 334 18.29 -4.97 -14.54
N TYR A 335 17.19 -4.64 -13.85
CA TYR A 335 17.09 -3.38 -13.12
C TYR A 335 18.00 -3.38 -11.90
N ILE A 336 18.01 -4.48 -11.14
CA ILE A 336 18.90 -4.68 -9.99
C ILE A 336 20.36 -4.59 -10.44
N ASP A 337 20.76 -5.32 -11.50
CA ASP A 337 22.14 -5.31 -12.03
C ASP A 337 22.60 -3.89 -12.40
N ARG A 338 21.71 -3.11 -13.03
CA ARG A 338 22.00 -1.72 -13.39
C ARG A 338 22.19 -0.82 -12.18
N LEU A 339 21.35 -0.96 -11.16
CA LEU A 339 21.40 -0.10 -9.96
C LEU A 339 22.59 -0.42 -9.07
N ILE A 340 22.97 -1.70 -8.96
CA ILE A 340 24.08 -2.13 -8.11
C ILE A 340 25.41 -2.28 -8.86
N LYS A 341 25.42 -1.93 -10.16
CA LYS A 341 26.64 -1.96 -10.98
C LYS A 341 27.71 -1.09 -10.33
N GLY A 342 28.88 -1.67 -10.11
CA GLY A 342 30.01 -1.00 -9.48
C GLY A 342 29.95 -0.92 -7.95
N TRP A 343 28.92 -1.51 -7.31
CA TRP A 343 28.88 -1.59 -5.84
C TRP A 343 30.06 -2.40 -5.30
N ASN A 344 30.82 -1.75 -4.44
CA ASN A 344 31.89 -2.34 -3.66
C ASN A 344 31.82 -1.74 -2.24
N GLU A 345 31.99 -2.54 -1.21
CA GLU A 345 31.94 -2.10 0.19
C GLU A 345 33.01 -1.05 0.53
N ASN A 346 34.16 -1.14 -0.13
CA ASN A 346 35.32 -0.25 0.06
C ASN A 346 35.30 0.95 -0.91
N MET A 347 34.18 1.20 -1.62
CA MET A 347 34.08 2.32 -2.54
C MET A 347 34.03 3.65 -1.80
N ASP A 348 34.43 4.71 -2.51
CA ASP A 348 34.32 6.09 -2.03
C ASP A 348 32.91 6.43 -1.55
N ASN A 349 32.82 7.17 -0.44
CA ASN A 349 31.54 7.52 0.18
C ASN A 349 30.63 8.33 -0.76
N THR A 350 31.16 9.17 -1.64
CA THR A 350 30.39 9.96 -2.60
C THR A 350 29.75 9.07 -3.66
N LEU A 351 30.51 8.10 -4.19
CA LEU A 351 29.98 7.11 -5.13
C LEU A 351 28.93 6.22 -4.46
N LYS A 352 29.18 5.79 -3.23
CA LYS A 352 28.23 5.02 -2.42
C LYS A 352 26.94 5.79 -2.19
N SER A 353 27.01 7.06 -1.78
CA SER A 353 25.86 7.94 -1.60
C SER A 353 25.07 8.13 -2.89
N ASN A 354 25.74 8.29 -4.03
CA ASN A 354 25.07 8.43 -5.33
C ASN A 354 24.29 7.15 -5.73
N ILE A 355 24.86 5.96 -5.50
CA ILE A 355 24.17 4.69 -5.76
C ILE A 355 22.96 4.55 -4.82
N ILE A 356 23.15 4.83 -3.53
CA ILE A 356 22.07 4.73 -2.53
C ILE A 356 20.98 5.77 -2.77
N SER A 357 21.31 6.99 -3.14
CA SER A 357 20.32 8.01 -3.51
C SER A 357 19.41 7.52 -4.65
N LYS A 358 19.99 6.95 -5.73
CA LYS A 358 19.24 6.43 -6.86
C LYS A 358 18.41 5.18 -6.51
N LEU A 359 19.04 4.23 -5.81
CA LEU A 359 18.34 2.99 -5.38
C LEU A 359 17.25 3.31 -4.37
N GLY A 360 17.55 4.13 -3.34
CA GLY A 360 16.57 4.57 -2.35
C GLY A 360 15.43 5.35 -2.99
N GLY A 361 15.73 6.25 -3.94
CA GLY A 361 14.72 6.97 -4.72
C GLY A 361 13.77 6.04 -5.45
N LEU A 362 14.27 4.96 -6.09
CA LEU A 362 13.41 3.93 -6.67
C LEU A 362 12.59 3.20 -5.60
N LEU A 363 13.23 2.78 -4.52
CA LEU A 363 12.55 2.00 -3.48
C LEU A 363 11.40 2.79 -2.84
N VAL A 364 11.58 4.09 -2.58
CA VAL A 364 10.50 4.93 -2.04
C VAL A 364 9.40 5.19 -3.08
N HIS A 365 9.76 5.30 -4.37
CA HIS A 365 8.78 5.37 -5.47
C HIS A 365 7.86 4.15 -5.46
N GLU A 366 8.41 2.95 -5.45
CA GLU A 366 7.62 1.72 -5.42
C GLU A 366 6.84 1.56 -4.11
N GLN A 367 7.42 1.98 -2.98
CA GLN A 367 6.73 1.92 -1.70
C GLN A 367 5.53 2.89 -1.64
N MET A 368 5.59 4.02 -2.34
CA MET A 368 4.45 4.93 -2.48
C MET A 368 3.24 4.22 -3.11
N HIS A 369 3.43 3.39 -4.13
CA HIS A 369 2.35 2.62 -4.74
C HIS A 369 1.71 1.62 -3.77
N SER A 370 2.50 1.03 -2.88
CA SER A 370 1.97 0.21 -1.78
C SER A 370 1.11 1.05 -0.81
N LEU A 371 1.56 2.26 -0.45
CA LEU A 371 0.81 3.17 0.41
C LEU A 371 -0.47 3.70 -0.26
N GLN A 372 -0.44 4.02 -1.54
CA GLN A 372 -1.60 4.46 -2.33
C GLN A 372 -2.74 3.43 -2.30
N ARG A 373 -2.41 2.13 -2.27
CA ARG A 373 -3.38 1.05 -2.16
C ARG A 373 -3.92 0.85 -0.76
N THR A 374 -3.08 1.07 0.25
CA THR A 374 -3.39 0.76 1.65
C THR A 374 -3.92 1.95 2.46
N PHE A 375 -3.73 3.18 1.95
CA PHE A 375 -4.15 4.45 2.56
C PHE A 375 -4.79 5.37 1.51
N LYS A 376 -5.72 4.80 0.75
CA LYS A 376 -6.34 5.43 -0.42
C LYS A 376 -6.92 6.80 -0.13
N SER A 377 -7.58 7.00 1.03
CA SER A 377 -8.23 8.27 1.36
C SER A 377 -7.22 9.42 1.49
N LYS A 378 -6.03 9.14 2.01
CA LYS A 378 -4.96 10.14 2.14
C LYS A 378 -4.48 10.62 0.76
N PHE A 379 -4.34 9.69 -0.19
CA PHE A 379 -3.94 10.02 -1.55
C PHE A 379 -5.08 10.64 -2.37
N ASP A 380 -6.33 10.17 -2.18
CA ASP A 380 -7.51 10.82 -2.76
C ASP A 380 -7.55 12.31 -2.37
N LYS A 381 -7.22 12.64 -1.10
CA LYS A 381 -7.11 14.01 -0.62
C LYS A 381 -6.04 14.81 -1.37
N LEU A 382 -4.83 14.23 -1.54
CA LEU A 382 -3.78 14.86 -2.35
C LEU A 382 -4.26 15.20 -3.75
N TYR A 383 -4.90 14.24 -4.41
CA TYR A 383 -5.28 14.38 -5.82
C TYR A 383 -6.49 15.29 -6.02
N LEU A 384 -7.51 15.19 -5.15
CA LEU A 384 -8.73 15.96 -5.27
C LEU A 384 -8.60 17.38 -4.71
N ASP A 385 -8.06 17.49 -3.48
CA ASP A 385 -8.11 18.74 -2.71
C ASP A 385 -6.87 19.61 -2.97
N TYR A 386 -5.68 19.00 -3.05
CA TYR A 386 -4.42 19.73 -3.24
C TYR A 386 -4.09 19.94 -4.73
N TRP A 387 -4.24 18.92 -5.57
CA TRP A 387 -3.87 18.98 -6.99
C TRP A 387 -5.05 19.22 -7.93
N ASN A 388 -6.26 19.28 -7.39
CA ASN A 388 -7.48 19.63 -8.13
C ASN A 388 -7.80 18.70 -9.31
N PHE A 389 -7.42 17.42 -9.26
CA PHE A 389 -7.91 16.42 -10.20
C PHE A 389 -9.42 16.23 -10.05
N ALA A 390 -10.05 15.68 -11.06
CA ALA A 390 -11.42 15.15 -10.97
C ALA A 390 -11.36 13.62 -11.02
N ARG A 391 -12.36 12.97 -10.45
CA ARG A 391 -12.47 11.52 -10.44
C ARG A 391 -13.77 11.08 -11.10
N GLY A 392 -13.70 10.05 -11.95
CA GLY A 392 -14.90 9.48 -12.53
C GLY A 392 -14.62 8.37 -13.54
N LYS A 393 -15.62 7.55 -13.79
CA LYS A 393 -15.56 6.47 -14.78
C LYS A 393 -15.76 7.03 -16.18
N VAL A 394 -14.84 6.71 -17.08
CA VAL A 394 -14.95 7.05 -18.50
C VAL A 394 -15.52 5.85 -19.27
N LYS A 395 -16.60 6.06 -20.04
CA LYS A 395 -17.07 5.06 -21.01
C LYS A 395 -16.00 4.90 -22.09
N THR A 396 -15.23 3.82 -21.97
CA THR A 396 -14.06 3.57 -22.81
C THR A 396 -14.48 3.03 -24.17
N GLU A 397 -14.01 3.66 -25.24
CA GLU A 397 -14.20 3.20 -26.61
C GLU A 397 -13.40 1.91 -26.90
N LYS A 398 -13.90 1.08 -27.81
CA LYS A 398 -13.30 -0.22 -28.14
C LYS A 398 -11.83 -0.10 -28.58
N GLU A 399 -11.51 0.91 -29.37
CA GLU A 399 -10.16 1.14 -29.88
C GLU A 399 -9.17 1.43 -28.74
N ILE A 400 -9.55 2.30 -27.79
CA ILE A 400 -8.75 2.61 -26.60
C ILE A 400 -8.57 1.33 -25.78
N LYS A 401 -9.68 0.61 -25.51
CA LYS A 401 -9.65 -0.60 -24.69
C LYS A 401 -8.72 -1.68 -25.24
N LEU A 402 -8.70 -1.89 -26.56
CA LEU A 402 -7.90 -2.94 -27.20
C LEU A 402 -6.40 -2.61 -27.22
N ASN A 403 -6.03 -1.34 -27.18
CA ASN A 403 -4.64 -0.88 -27.28
C ASN A 403 -4.11 -0.30 -25.96
N GLN A 404 -4.91 -0.24 -24.91
CA GLN A 404 -4.46 0.31 -23.61
C GLN A 404 -3.27 -0.43 -23.05
N VAL A 405 -2.46 0.27 -22.28
CA VAL A 405 -1.49 -0.26 -21.33
C VAL A 405 -2.00 0.09 -19.94
N SER A 406 -2.34 -0.93 -19.15
CA SER A 406 -2.68 -0.74 -17.75
C SER A 406 -1.39 -0.69 -16.95
N ASN A 407 -1.05 0.50 -16.46
CA ASN A 407 0.09 0.64 -15.57
C ASN A 407 -0.11 -0.26 -14.33
N PRO A 408 0.83 -1.18 -14.02
CA PRO A 408 0.73 -2.01 -12.81
C PRO A 408 0.57 -1.20 -11.52
N ASP A 409 1.08 0.03 -11.50
CA ASP A 409 1.10 0.92 -10.35
C ASP A 409 -0.13 1.83 -10.27
N ALA A 410 -0.87 1.92 -11.38
CA ALA A 410 -2.07 2.74 -11.53
C ALA A 410 -3.11 2.07 -12.45
N PRO A 411 -3.60 0.86 -12.15
CA PRO A 411 -4.42 0.08 -13.08
C PRO A 411 -5.84 0.59 -13.26
N ILE A 412 -6.29 1.55 -12.43
CA ILE A 412 -7.65 2.10 -12.48
C ILE A 412 -7.62 3.51 -13.07
N PRO A 413 -8.04 3.69 -14.33
CA PRO A 413 -7.93 4.96 -15.05
C PRO A 413 -9.12 5.89 -14.74
N GLU A 414 -9.30 6.27 -13.49
CA GLU A 414 -10.44 7.07 -13.03
C GLU A 414 -10.13 8.56 -12.81
N TRP A 415 -8.88 8.99 -13.04
CA TRP A 415 -8.44 10.35 -12.81
C TRP A 415 -8.48 11.20 -14.08
N LEU A 416 -8.95 12.43 -13.91
CA LEU A 416 -9.17 13.39 -14.99
C LEU A 416 -8.56 14.73 -14.64
N ILE A 417 -7.91 15.37 -15.61
CA ILE A 417 -7.38 16.72 -15.49
C ILE A 417 -8.48 17.70 -15.88
N LYS A 418 -8.76 18.70 -15.06
CA LYS A 418 -9.78 19.72 -15.37
C LYS A 418 -9.30 20.64 -16.50
N ASN A 419 -10.15 20.88 -17.48
CA ASN A 419 -9.87 21.87 -18.52
C ASN A 419 -10.12 23.28 -17.95
N LYS A 420 -9.08 24.11 -17.85
CA LYS A 420 -9.18 25.48 -17.33
C LYS A 420 -10.02 26.40 -18.20
N ASN A 421 -10.12 26.09 -19.49
CA ASN A 421 -10.82 26.92 -20.48
C ASN A 421 -12.28 26.48 -20.73
N ASN A 422 -12.63 25.24 -20.30
CA ASN A 422 -13.98 24.71 -20.47
C ASN A 422 -14.34 23.77 -19.32
N PHE A 423 -15.16 24.23 -18.39
CA PHE A 423 -15.53 23.48 -17.17
C PHE A 423 -16.38 22.22 -17.43
N ASN A 424 -16.90 22.04 -18.64
CA ASN A 424 -17.64 20.84 -19.04
C ASN A 424 -16.75 19.76 -19.66
N GLU A 425 -15.50 20.08 -19.94
CA GLU A 425 -14.52 19.19 -20.55
C GLU A 425 -13.41 18.85 -19.58
N PHE A 426 -12.87 17.65 -19.74
CA PHE A 426 -11.75 17.16 -18.97
C PHE A 426 -10.77 16.46 -19.89
N TYR A 427 -9.53 16.36 -19.47
CA TYR A 427 -8.50 15.60 -20.15
C TYR A 427 -8.29 14.26 -19.44
N TRP A 428 -8.33 13.18 -20.22
CA TRP A 428 -8.12 11.82 -19.74
C TRP A 428 -6.90 11.22 -20.40
N VAL A 429 -5.83 11.04 -19.63
CA VAL A 429 -4.58 10.49 -20.14
C VAL A 429 -4.67 8.97 -20.21
N ARG A 430 -4.23 8.39 -21.33
CA ARG A 430 -4.18 6.94 -21.55
C ARG A 430 -2.90 6.56 -22.28
N THR A 431 -2.15 5.65 -21.70
CA THR A 431 -1.04 5.00 -22.39
C THR A 431 -1.57 3.94 -23.34
N LEU A 432 -1.20 4.03 -24.61
CA LEU A 432 -1.66 3.12 -25.67
C LEU A 432 -0.49 2.48 -26.40
N LEU A 433 -0.63 1.19 -26.70
CA LEU A 433 0.29 0.47 -27.58
C LEU A 433 0.22 0.99 -29.01
N ASN A 434 1.36 1.15 -29.65
CA ASN A 434 1.44 1.46 -31.08
C ASN A 434 0.81 0.33 -31.90
N LYS A 435 0.20 0.63 -33.03
CA LYS A 435 -0.48 -0.38 -33.88
C LYS A 435 0.46 -1.48 -34.36
N SER A 436 1.73 -1.18 -34.56
CA SER A 436 2.84 -2.09 -34.90
C SER A 436 3.94 -1.94 -33.83
N PRO A 437 4.71 -2.96 -33.49
CA PRO A 437 4.74 -4.34 -34.03
C PRO A 437 3.67 -5.27 -33.41
N LYS A 438 3.61 -6.53 -33.93
CA LYS A 438 2.72 -7.59 -33.41
C LYS A 438 2.99 -7.92 -31.94
N ILE A 439 4.25 -7.96 -31.55
CA ILE A 439 4.73 -8.08 -30.17
C ILE A 439 5.32 -6.74 -29.77
N PRO A 440 4.54 -5.87 -29.08
CA PRO A 440 5.05 -4.57 -28.66
C PRO A 440 6.11 -4.72 -27.56
N VAL A 441 7.14 -3.90 -27.62
CA VAL A 441 8.20 -3.84 -26.62
C VAL A 441 7.89 -2.75 -25.59
N MET A 442 7.77 -3.14 -24.33
CA MET A 442 7.56 -2.21 -23.24
C MET A 442 8.72 -1.19 -23.15
N GLY A 443 8.40 0.08 -22.95
CA GLY A 443 9.38 1.19 -22.96
C GLY A 443 9.67 1.76 -24.35
N LYS A 444 9.14 1.16 -25.45
CA LYS A 444 9.39 1.62 -26.82
C LYS A 444 8.12 1.78 -27.66
N ASP A 445 7.25 0.79 -27.63
CA ASP A 445 6.11 0.67 -28.56
C ASP A 445 4.80 1.10 -27.93
N PHE A 446 4.82 2.16 -27.11
CA PHE A 446 3.64 2.79 -26.56
C PHE A 446 3.81 4.33 -26.47
N GLN A 447 2.71 5.02 -26.34
CA GLN A 447 2.67 6.47 -26.19
C GLN A 447 1.50 6.91 -25.30
N ASP A 448 1.67 8.03 -24.63
CA ASP A 448 0.58 8.67 -23.91
C ASP A 448 -0.25 9.52 -24.86
N LYS A 449 -1.57 9.32 -24.81
CA LYS A 449 -2.57 10.11 -25.52
C LYS A 449 -3.54 10.73 -24.52
N VAL A 450 -3.91 11.96 -24.78
CA VAL A 450 -4.86 12.68 -23.96
C VAL A 450 -6.17 12.76 -24.71
N PHE A 451 -7.21 12.12 -24.19
CA PHE A 451 -8.55 12.19 -24.74
C PHE A 451 -9.35 13.31 -24.06
N ILE A 452 -10.05 14.12 -24.88
CA ILE A 452 -11.03 15.06 -24.35
C ILE A 452 -12.27 14.25 -23.96
N VAL A 453 -12.72 14.40 -22.72
CA VAL A 453 -13.92 13.75 -22.21
C VAL A 453 -14.90 14.80 -21.68
N GLU A 454 -16.17 14.50 -21.79
CA GLU A 454 -17.26 15.35 -21.31
C GLU A 454 -18.17 14.59 -20.36
N ARG A 455 -18.89 15.30 -19.49
CA ARG A 455 -19.84 14.68 -18.57
C ARG A 455 -20.97 13.98 -19.34
N PHE A 456 -21.28 12.77 -18.91
CA PHE A 456 -22.36 11.96 -19.47
C PHE A 456 -23.06 11.20 -18.33
N ASN A 457 -24.22 11.69 -17.95
CA ASN A 457 -24.93 11.24 -16.74
C ASN A 457 -24.03 11.37 -15.49
N LYS A 458 -23.90 10.27 -14.72
CA LYS A 458 -23.01 10.18 -13.55
C LYS A 458 -21.54 9.84 -13.90
N ASN A 459 -21.22 9.71 -15.20
CA ASN A 459 -19.92 9.27 -15.71
C ASN A 459 -19.36 10.27 -16.73
N PHE A 460 -18.36 9.84 -17.49
CA PHE A 460 -17.76 10.60 -18.59
C PHE A 460 -17.76 9.75 -19.86
N LYS A 461 -17.72 10.42 -21.02
CA LYS A 461 -17.53 9.79 -22.33
C LYS A 461 -16.46 10.54 -23.12
N VAL A 462 -15.76 9.83 -24.00
CA VAL A 462 -14.77 10.44 -24.90
C VAL A 462 -15.52 11.27 -25.96
N LYS A 463 -15.04 12.48 -26.17
CA LYS A 463 -15.56 13.40 -27.20
C LYS A 463 -15.14 12.95 -28.60
N LYS A 464 -16.02 13.12 -29.57
CA LYS A 464 -15.77 12.78 -30.97
C LYS A 464 -15.94 14.01 -31.85
N ASP A 465 -15.20 14.06 -32.96
CA ASP A 465 -15.38 15.05 -33.99
C ASP A 465 -16.66 14.80 -34.84
N LEU A 466 -16.92 15.66 -35.81
CA LEU A 466 -18.05 15.51 -36.71
C LEU A 466 -18.03 14.22 -37.54
N ASN A 467 -16.85 13.66 -37.77
CA ASN A 467 -16.61 12.40 -38.48
C ASN A 467 -16.63 11.18 -37.55
N LYS A 468 -17.00 11.35 -36.27
CA LYS A 468 -17.03 10.33 -35.23
C LYS A 468 -15.66 9.79 -34.83
N ASN A 469 -14.57 10.47 -35.18
CA ASN A 469 -13.21 10.13 -34.69
C ASN A 469 -13.03 10.60 -33.27
N LEU A 470 -12.21 9.88 -32.49
CA LEU A 470 -11.86 10.26 -31.12
C LEU A 470 -10.97 11.51 -31.15
N ILE A 471 -11.35 12.52 -30.37
CA ILE A 471 -10.52 13.72 -30.22
C ILE A 471 -9.43 13.44 -29.19
N SER A 472 -8.19 13.46 -29.63
CA SER A 472 -7.02 13.27 -28.76
C SER A 472 -5.94 14.31 -29.03
N LEU A 473 -5.17 14.61 -28.00
CA LEU A 473 -4.02 15.50 -27.98
C LEU A 473 -2.78 14.72 -27.55
N GLU A 474 -1.62 15.27 -27.79
CA GLU A 474 -0.41 14.81 -27.10
C GLU A 474 -0.35 15.41 -25.69
N LEU A 475 0.28 14.72 -24.75
CA LEU A 475 0.42 15.25 -23.38
C LEU A 475 1.22 16.56 -23.36
N SER A 476 2.17 16.71 -24.28
CA SER A 476 2.95 17.93 -24.49
C SER A 476 2.11 19.15 -24.87
N ASP A 477 0.93 18.96 -25.47
CA ASP A 477 0.05 20.02 -25.92
C ASP A 477 -0.72 20.67 -24.76
N ILE A 478 -0.70 20.05 -23.58
CA ILE A 478 -1.33 20.58 -22.36
C ILE A 478 -0.26 21.24 -21.49
N GLU A 479 0.28 22.36 -21.97
CA GLU A 479 1.41 23.06 -21.37
C GLU A 479 1.17 23.41 -19.90
N PHE A 480 -0.02 23.92 -19.55
CA PHE A 480 -0.36 24.26 -18.17
C PHE A 480 -0.23 23.06 -17.21
N TYR A 481 -0.59 21.86 -17.69
CA TYR A 481 -0.50 20.64 -16.88
C TYR A 481 0.95 20.13 -16.79
N LYS A 482 1.64 20.09 -17.93
CA LYS A 482 3.05 19.68 -17.98
C LYS A 482 3.93 20.53 -17.05
N ASN A 483 3.61 21.83 -16.92
CA ASN A 483 4.34 22.76 -16.07
C ASN A 483 3.80 22.83 -14.63
N SER A 484 2.73 22.08 -14.31
CA SER A 484 2.13 22.07 -12.96
C SER A 484 2.93 21.25 -11.94
N PHE A 485 3.84 20.39 -12.40
CA PHE A 485 4.60 19.49 -11.53
C PHE A 485 6.10 19.60 -11.81
N PRO A 486 6.95 19.42 -10.78
CA PRO A 486 8.40 19.49 -10.92
C PRO A 486 9.03 18.26 -11.60
N VAL A 487 8.20 17.31 -12.06
CA VAL A 487 8.62 16.06 -12.69
C VAL A 487 8.29 16.06 -14.18
N ASP A 488 9.16 15.43 -14.99
CA ASP A 488 9.00 15.35 -16.46
C ASP A 488 8.46 13.99 -16.94
N ARG A 489 8.19 13.08 -16.02
CA ARG A 489 7.73 11.70 -16.30
C ARG A 489 6.63 11.29 -15.32
N GLY A 490 5.88 10.25 -15.67
CA GLY A 490 4.76 9.77 -14.86
C GLY A 490 3.58 10.72 -14.83
N LEU A 491 3.48 11.67 -15.77
CA LEU A 491 2.37 12.63 -15.87
C LEU A 491 1.06 12.00 -16.36
N ASP A 492 1.07 10.73 -16.70
CA ASP A 492 -0.08 9.95 -17.13
C ASP A 492 -1.08 9.66 -15.98
N HIS A 493 -0.61 9.66 -14.73
CA HIS A 493 -1.46 9.32 -13.59
C HIS A 493 -0.96 10.00 -12.29
N PRO A 494 -1.87 10.51 -11.40
CA PRO A 494 -1.44 11.17 -10.15
C PRO A 494 -0.70 10.24 -9.18
N ASN A 495 -0.90 8.91 -9.24
CA ASN A 495 -0.10 7.96 -8.47
C ASN A 495 1.38 8.06 -8.86
N GLU A 496 1.66 8.07 -10.15
CA GLU A 496 3.02 8.19 -10.67
C GLU A 496 3.65 9.53 -10.32
N ILE A 497 2.90 10.63 -10.52
CA ILE A 497 3.37 11.98 -10.17
C ILE A 497 3.81 12.01 -8.70
N SER A 498 2.96 11.54 -7.78
CA SER A 498 3.28 11.58 -6.35
C SER A 498 4.45 10.67 -5.99
N ALA A 499 4.58 9.52 -6.66
CA ALA A 499 5.69 8.59 -6.44
C ALA A 499 7.03 9.17 -6.94
N TYR A 500 7.05 9.81 -8.13
CA TYR A 500 8.24 10.50 -8.64
C TYR A 500 8.60 11.70 -7.78
N MET A 501 7.64 12.54 -7.41
CA MET A 501 7.91 13.69 -6.53
C MET A 501 8.48 13.25 -5.18
N PHE A 502 7.94 12.14 -4.61
CA PHE A 502 8.46 11.62 -3.36
C PHE A 502 9.87 11.02 -3.51
N SER A 503 10.13 10.35 -4.63
CA SER A 503 11.48 9.85 -4.97
C SER A 503 12.51 10.99 -5.02
N GLU A 504 12.16 12.11 -5.66
CA GLU A 504 13.04 13.28 -5.75
C GLU A 504 13.18 14.00 -4.41
N LEU A 505 12.09 14.11 -3.63
CA LEU A 505 12.15 14.63 -2.26
C LEU A 505 13.09 13.79 -1.39
N PHE A 506 12.95 12.46 -1.43
CA PHE A 506 13.85 11.56 -0.70
C PHE A 506 15.32 11.80 -1.09
N GLN A 507 15.62 11.89 -2.39
CA GLN A 507 16.98 12.12 -2.86
C GLN A 507 17.53 13.47 -2.38
N ALA A 508 16.69 14.51 -2.37
CA ALA A 508 17.06 15.83 -1.84
C ALA A 508 17.35 15.75 -0.33
N LEU A 509 16.47 15.15 0.46
CA LEU A 509 16.65 14.96 1.91
C LEU A 509 17.90 14.12 2.22
N TYR A 510 18.12 13.02 1.50
CA TYR A 510 19.26 12.13 1.70
C TYR A 510 20.58 12.80 1.37
N LEU A 511 20.61 13.65 0.35
CA LEU A 511 21.80 14.40 -0.07
C LEU A 511 21.94 15.78 0.59
N ASN A 512 21.06 16.14 1.54
CA ASN A 512 20.97 17.46 2.17
C ASN A 512 20.89 18.61 1.14
N LYS A 513 20.03 18.45 0.12
CA LYS A 513 19.75 19.45 -0.93
C LYS A 513 18.34 20.00 -0.79
N GLU A 514 18.12 21.17 -1.33
CA GLU A 514 16.77 21.73 -1.42
C GLU A 514 15.91 20.97 -2.43
N PHE A 515 14.65 20.72 -2.05
CA PHE A 515 13.60 20.20 -2.92
C PHE A 515 12.66 21.35 -3.31
N ILE A 516 13.20 22.36 -4.00
CA ILE A 516 12.40 23.46 -4.56
C ILE A 516 12.75 23.58 -6.03
N SER A 517 11.71 23.59 -6.86
CA SER A 517 11.82 23.82 -8.31
C SER A 517 10.92 24.98 -8.68
N ASP A 518 11.39 25.86 -9.57
CA ASP A 518 10.57 26.93 -10.14
C ASP A 518 9.38 26.35 -10.92
N LYS A 519 9.58 25.18 -11.55
CA LYS A 519 8.54 24.41 -12.21
C LYS A 519 7.63 23.73 -11.17
N GLY A 520 6.32 23.94 -11.31
CA GLY A 520 5.32 23.29 -10.45
C GLY A 520 5.29 23.79 -9.00
N ASN A 521 5.74 25.00 -8.74
CA ASN A 521 5.90 25.54 -7.38
C ASN A 521 4.64 25.38 -6.51
N GLU A 522 3.44 25.71 -7.01
CA GLU A 522 2.18 25.60 -6.25
C GLU A 522 1.89 24.14 -5.87
N ASN A 523 1.98 23.20 -6.81
CA ASN A 523 1.75 21.78 -6.54
C ASN A 523 2.89 21.16 -5.72
N THR A 524 4.10 21.68 -5.82
CA THR A 524 5.24 21.28 -4.97
C THR A 524 4.99 21.68 -3.52
N LEU A 525 4.58 22.92 -3.26
CA LEU A 525 4.24 23.38 -1.91
C LEU A 525 3.05 22.62 -1.33
N SER A 526 2.02 22.39 -2.14
CA SER A 526 0.85 21.58 -1.76
C SER A 526 1.26 20.14 -1.39
N PHE A 527 2.17 19.54 -2.13
CA PHE A 527 2.69 18.21 -1.86
C PHE A 527 3.49 18.16 -0.54
N LEU A 528 4.35 19.13 -0.29
CA LEU A 528 5.10 19.20 0.96
C LEU A 528 4.18 19.39 2.16
N ASN A 529 3.16 20.24 2.04
CA ASN A 529 2.14 20.41 3.07
C ASN A 529 1.35 19.11 3.31
N TRP A 530 0.96 18.41 2.25
CA TRP A 530 0.30 17.11 2.36
C TRP A 530 1.19 16.07 3.07
N ILE A 531 2.50 16.03 2.77
CA ILE A 531 3.45 15.14 3.47
C ILE A 531 3.46 15.45 4.96
N ASP A 532 3.55 16.71 5.33
CA ASP A 532 3.61 17.11 6.73
C ASP A 532 2.35 16.75 7.53
N VAL A 533 1.19 16.76 6.88
CA VAL A 533 -0.11 16.47 7.51
C VAL A 533 -0.46 14.98 7.42
N GLU A 534 -0.36 14.37 6.24
CA GLU A 534 -0.96 13.06 5.96
C GLU A 534 0.04 11.89 6.02
N MET A 535 1.35 12.16 5.86
CA MET A 535 2.36 11.09 5.93
C MET A 535 2.84 10.78 7.35
N LYS A 536 2.20 11.40 8.35
CA LYS A 536 2.37 11.08 9.78
C LYS A 536 1.33 10.08 10.25
N LEU A 537 1.74 9.17 11.15
CA LEU A 537 0.83 8.27 11.87
C LEU A 537 0.32 8.97 13.12
N ASN A 538 -0.99 9.09 13.24
CA ASN A 538 -1.69 9.54 14.45
C ASN A 538 -1.79 8.41 15.47
#